data_1f9e80bf28452b4425a2a640c15cf474
#
_entry.id   1f9e80bf28452b4425a2a640c15cf474
#
_cell.length_a   1.000
_cell.length_b   1.000
_cell.length_c   1.000
_cell.angle_alpha   90.00
_cell.angle_beta   90.00
_cell.angle_gamma   90.00
#
_symmetry.space_group_name_H-M   'P 1'
#
loop_
_entity.id
_entity.type
_entity.pdbx_description
1 polymer ?
#
loop_
_entity_poly.entity_id
_entity_poly.type
_entity_poly.pdbx_seq_one_letter_code
_entity_poly.pdbx_strand_id
1 'polypeptide(L)'
;MDLKPFDELLDEFYGKPGTPRRDDFERAVDADVKAWEMGEAIRKARQERHLTQEELGERIGVKKAQISRIEKGRNLTIGTLSRVFKALGIPASLDVAGVGKVALW
;
A
#
# COMPACT_ATOMS: atom_id res chain seq x y z
N MET A 1 22.29 -3.98 -25.71
CA MET A 1 22.55 -3.12 -24.55
C MET A 1 22.56 -3.98 -23.29
N ASP A 2 23.67 -4.01 -22.60
CA ASP A 2 23.78 -4.80 -21.38
C ASP A 2 23.12 -4.05 -20.22
N LEU A 3 22.10 -4.66 -19.66
CA LEU A 3 21.42 -4.10 -18.48
C LEU A 3 22.10 -4.61 -17.23
N LYS A 4 22.49 -3.70 -16.35
CA LYS A 4 23.06 -4.08 -15.07
C LYS A 4 21.94 -4.61 -14.15
N PRO A 5 22.25 -5.61 -13.31
CA PRO A 5 21.32 -6.00 -12.28
C PRO A 5 20.93 -4.82 -11.40
N PHE A 6 19.72 -4.86 -10.86
CA PHE A 6 19.19 -3.77 -10.05
C PHE A 6 20.09 -3.45 -8.85
N ASP A 7 20.65 -4.47 -8.21
CA ASP A 7 21.55 -4.28 -7.07
C ASP A 7 22.82 -3.53 -7.45
N GLU A 8 23.39 -3.77 -8.63
CA GLU A 8 24.55 -3.02 -9.12
C GLU A 8 24.22 -1.56 -9.38
N LEU A 9 23.04 -1.28 -9.93
CA LEU A 9 22.56 0.08 -10.12
C LEU A 9 22.40 0.80 -8.80
N LEU A 10 21.86 0.13 -7.79
CA LEU A 10 21.73 0.71 -6.46
C LEU A 10 23.08 1.01 -5.85
N ASP A 11 24.05 0.12 -6.02
CA ASP A 11 25.41 0.33 -5.51
C ASP A 11 26.10 1.54 -6.15
N GLU A 12 25.85 1.78 -7.43
CA GLU A 12 26.38 2.94 -8.12
C GLU A 12 25.76 4.26 -7.66
N PHE A 13 24.46 4.29 -7.42
CA PHE A 13 23.75 5.53 -7.08
C PHE A 13 23.70 5.81 -5.59
N TYR A 14 23.58 4.79 -4.76
CA TYR A 14 23.35 4.93 -3.31
C TYR A 14 24.46 4.37 -2.43
N GLY A 15 25.50 3.79 -3.05
CA GLY A 15 26.58 3.14 -2.33
C GLY A 15 26.25 1.68 -2.02
N LYS A 16 27.21 1.00 -1.39
CA LYS A 16 27.07 -0.43 -1.06
C LYS A 16 26.09 -0.64 0.09
N PRO A 17 25.45 -1.84 0.17
CA PRO A 17 24.62 -2.20 1.31
C PRO A 17 25.38 -2.01 2.63
N GLY A 18 24.68 -1.52 3.64
CA GLY A 18 25.26 -1.20 4.94
C GLY A 18 25.65 0.26 5.12
N THR A 19 25.64 1.06 4.04
CA THR A 19 25.80 2.51 4.18
C THR A 19 24.45 3.14 4.54
N PRO A 20 24.42 4.18 5.39
CA PRO A 20 23.16 4.79 5.81
C PRO A 20 22.28 5.23 4.64
N ARG A 21 22.85 5.79 3.60
CA ARG A 21 22.11 6.25 2.43
C ARG A 21 21.42 5.10 1.67
N ARG A 22 22.12 3.97 1.51
CA ARG A 22 21.57 2.78 0.84
C ARG A 22 20.45 2.17 1.68
N ASP A 23 20.65 2.05 2.99
CA ASP A 23 19.67 1.46 3.88
C ASP A 23 18.38 2.30 3.93
N ASP A 24 18.49 3.62 3.93
CA ASP A 24 17.34 4.51 3.89
C ASP A 24 16.55 4.34 2.59
N PHE A 25 17.24 4.21 1.46
CA PHE A 25 16.60 3.96 0.17
C PHE A 25 15.88 2.61 0.15
N GLU A 26 16.51 1.55 0.61
CA GLU A 26 15.89 0.21 0.65
C GLU A 26 14.66 0.18 1.53
N ARG A 27 14.67 0.86 2.67
CA ARG A 27 13.48 0.97 3.54
C ARG A 27 12.34 1.72 2.87
N ALA A 28 12.64 2.77 2.13
CA ALA A 28 11.62 3.52 1.39
C ALA A 28 10.99 2.68 0.28
N VAL A 29 11.81 1.90 -0.45
CA VAL A 29 11.31 0.98 -1.49
C VAL A 29 10.42 -0.09 -0.88
N ASP A 30 10.81 -0.69 0.25
CA ASP A 30 10.00 -1.70 0.93
C ASP A 30 8.64 -1.13 1.37
N ALA A 31 8.61 0.08 1.91
CA ALA A 31 7.38 0.73 2.33
C ALA A 31 6.47 0.98 1.13
N ASP A 32 7.03 1.43 0.00
CA ASP A 32 6.27 1.68 -1.23
C ASP A 32 5.70 0.39 -1.81
N VAL A 33 6.47 -0.72 -1.78
CA VAL A 33 6.01 -2.03 -2.24
C VAL A 33 4.85 -2.52 -1.38
N LYS A 34 4.94 -2.40 -0.06
CA LYS A 34 3.88 -2.81 0.86
C LYS A 34 2.61 -1.97 0.66
N ALA A 35 2.76 -0.67 0.46
CA ALA A 35 1.63 0.21 0.17
C ALA A 35 0.97 -0.18 -1.16
N TRP A 36 1.78 -0.49 -2.17
CA TRP A 36 1.28 -0.94 -3.47
C TRP A 36 0.51 -2.27 -3.33
N GLU A 37 1.05 -3.22 -2.59
CA GLU A 37 0.39 -4.51 -2.34
C GLU A 37 -0.96 -4.31 -1.64
N MET A 38 -1.03 -3.41 -0.67
CA MET A 38 -2.28 -3.08 0.01
C MET A 38 -3.29 -2.47 -0.96
N GLY A 39 -2.85 -1.56 -1.83
CA GLY A 39 -3.71 -0.97 -2.86
C GLY A 39 -4.26 -2.01 -3.82
N GLU A 40 -3.44 -2.97 -4.24
CA GLU A 40 -3.86 -4.07 -5.10
C GLU A 40 -4.87 -5.00 -4.40
N ALA A 41 -4.67 -5.26 -3.11
CA ALA A 41 -5.62 -6.06 -2.32
C ALA A 41 -6.99 -5.36 -2.25
N ILE A 42 -7.02 -4.06 -2.07
CA ILE A 42 -8.25 -3.27 -2.07
C ILE A 42 -8.93 -3.33 -3.43
N ARG A 43 -8.17 -3.16 -4.49
CA ARG A 43 -8.69 -3.23 -5.87
C ARG A 43 -9.30 -4.60 -6.15
N LYS A 44 -8.63 -5.69 -5.81
CA LYS A 44 -9.14 -7.04 -5.96
C LYS A 44 -10.45 -7.24 -5.20
N ALA A 45 -10.47 -6.84 -3.94
CA ALA A 45 -11.64 -6.96 -3.09
C ALA A 45 -12.83 -6.18 -3.65
N ARG A 46 -12.59 -5.00 -4.20
CA ARG A 46 -13.60 -4.20 -4.87
C ARG A 46 -14.16 -4.90 -6.10
N GLN A 47 -13.26 -5.42 -6.96
CA GLN A 47 -13.65 -6.10 -8.20
C GLN A 47 -14.43 -7.38 -7.92
N GLU A 48 -14.07 -8.13 -6.90
CA GLU A 48 -14.79 -9.34 -6.48
C GLU A 48 -16.22 -9.02 -6.05
N ARG A 49 -16.47 -7.80 -5.59
CA ARG A 49 -17.79 -7.33 -5.19
C ARG A 49 -18.54 -6.60 -6.29
N HIS A 50 -17.96 -6.61 -7.50
CA HIS A 50 -18.55 -5.96 -8.69
C HIS A 50 -18.82 -4.46 -8.49
N LEU A 51 -17.96 -3.79 -7.72
CA LEU A 51 -18.06 -2.37 -7.47
C LEU A 51 -17.10 -1.60 -8.37
N THR A 52 -17.55 -0.48 -8.90
CA THR A 52 -16.67 0.47 -9.58
C THR A 52 -15.94 1.32 -8.54
N GLN A 53 -14.88 2.00 -8.97
CA GLN A 53 -14.18 2.95 -8.10
C GLN A 53 -15.12 4.06 -7.65
N GLU A 54 -16.00 4.51 -8.52
CA GLU A 54 -17.00 5.53 -8.21
C GLU A 54 -17.98 5.05 -7.13
N GLU A 55 -18.49 3.84 -7.26
CA GLU A 55 -19.40 3.24 -6.29
C GLU A 55 -18.75 3.07 -4.91
N LEU A 56 -17.51 2.60 -4.87
CA LEU A 56 -16.77 2.50 -3.61
C LEU A 56 -16.57 3.89 -3.00
N GLY A 57 -16.20 4.86 -3.84
CA GLY A 57 -16.04 6.25 -3.40
C GLY A 57 -17.31 6.81 -2.76
N GLU A 58 -18.45 6.55 -3.36
CA GLU A 58 -19.75 6.99 -2.81
C GLU A 58 -20.02 6.41 -1.42
N ARG A 59 -19.65 5.15 -1.21
CA ARG A 59 -19.83 4.49 0.10
C ARG A 59 -19.03 5.12 1.22
N ILE A 60 -17.85 5.66 0.92
CA ILE A 60 -16.96 6.25 1.93
C ILE A 60 -16.90 7.78 1.85
N GLY A 61 -17.69 8.39 0.95
CA GLY A 61 -17.79 9.84 0.85
C GLY A 61 -16.62 10.51 0.15
N VAL A 62 -15.97 9.81 -0.80
CA VAL A 62 -14.83 10.36 -1.58
C VAL A 62 -15.08 10.20 -3.07
N LYS A 63 -14.31 10.92 -3.88
CA LYS A 63 -14.41 10.85 -5.33
C LYS A 63 -13.64 9.67 -5.89
N LYS A 64 -14.01 9.26 -7.11
CA LYS A 64 -13.33 8.20 -7.86
C LYS A 64 -11.80 8.38 -7.91
N ALA A 65 -11.32 9.61 -8.11
CA ALA A 65 -9.89 9.90 -8.15
C ALA A 65 -9.19 9.52 -6.84
N GLN A 66 -9.87 9.70 -5.71
CA GLN A 66 -9.34 9.33 -4.41
C GLN A 66 -9.19 7.80 -4.30
N ILE A 67 -10.21 7.05 -4.74
CA ILE A 67 -10.15 5.59 -4.76
C ILE A 67 -9.02 5.11 -5.67
N SER A 68 -8.86 5.73 -6.83
CA SER A 68 -7.76 5.41 -7.74
C SER A 68 -6.39 5.56 -7.07
N ARG A 69 -6.19 6.61 -6.29
CA ARG A 69 -4.94 6.83 -5.54
C ARG A 69 -4.74 5.78 -4.46
N ILE A 70 -5.79 5.46 -3.73
CA ILE A 70 -5.74 4.42 -2.69
C ILE A 70 -5.35 3.08 -3.30
N GLU A 71 -5.91 2.70 -4.43
CA GLU A 71 -5.60 1.45 -5.12
C GLU A 71 -4.18 1.43 -5.70
N LYS A 72 -3.55 2.58 -5.85
CA LYS A 72 -2.13 2.69 -6.22
C LYS A 72 -1.20 2.75 -5.01
N GLY A 73 -1.73 2.58 -3.82
CA GLY A 73 -0.94 2.60 -2.59
C GLY A 73 -0.63 4.00 -2.09
N ARG A 74 -1.36 5.02 -2.52
CA ARG A 74 -1.15 6.40 -2.07
C ARG A 74 -2.17 6.78 -1.00
N ASN A 75 -1.74 7.63 -0.06
CA ASN A 75 -2.59 8.16 1.01
C ASN A 75 -3.23 7.06 1.87
N LEU A 76 -2.48 5.99 2.12
CA LEU A 76 -2.95 4.89 2.96
C LEU A 76 -2.73 5.22 4.44
N THR A 77 -3.75 5.77 5.08
CA THR A 77 -3.75 5.97 6.52
C THR A 77 -4.60 4.89 7.16
N ILE A 78 -4.42 4.68 8.47
CA ILE A 78 -5.24 3.71 9.22
C ILE A 78 -6.72 4.07 9.11
N GLY A 79 -7.06 5.35 9.21
CA GLY A 79 -8.44 5.82 9.05
C GLY A 79 -9.02 5.51 7.67
N THR A 80 -8.23 5.71 6.63
CA THR A 80 -8.64 5.41 5.25
C THR A 80 -8.87 3.91 5.08
N LEU A 81 -7.91 3.08 5.54
CA LEU A 81 -8.04 1.62 5.46
C LEU A 81 -9.25 1.12 6.22
N SER A 82 -9.50 1.67 7.42
CA SER A 82 -10.67 1.34 8.21
C SER A 82 -11.96 1.57 7.44
N ARG A 83 -12.11 2.75 6.84
CA ARG A 83 -13.30 3.10 6.05
C ARG A 83 -13.48 2.23 4.81
N VAL A 84 -12.39 1.97 4.10
CA VAL A 84 -12.44 1.16 2.87
C VAL A 84 -12.85 -0.28 3.18
N PHE A 85 -12.20 -0.92 4.15
CA PHE A 85 -12.50 -2.30 4.48
C PHE A 85 -13.89 -2.45 5.09
N LYS A 86 -14.33 -1.47 5.89
CA LYS A 86 -15.70 -1.46 6.40
C LYS A 86 -16.71 -1.38 5.26
N ALA A 87 -16.49 -0.51 4.28
CA ALA A 87 -17.36 -0.37 3.11
C ALA A 87 -17.40 -1.63 2.25
N LEU A 88 -16.28 -2.37 2.19
CA LEU A 88 -16.18 -3.65 1.48
C LEU A 88 -16.72 -4.82 2.29
N GLY A 89 -17.02 -4.62 3.58
CA GLY A 89 -17.49 -5.68 4.46
C GLY A 89 -16.41 -6.69 4.83
N ILE A 90 -15.15 -6.29 4.81
CA ILE A 90 -14.02 -7.16 5.11
C ILE A 90 -13.44 -6.82 6.48
N PRO A 91 -13.51 -7.73 7.46
CA PRO A 91 -12.80 -7.52 8.72
C PRO A 91 -11.30 -7.41 8.47
N ALA A 92 -10.71 -6.36 9.00
CA ALA A 92 -9.27 -6.12 8.85
C ALA A 92 -8.66 -5.76 10.20
N SER A 93 -7.45 -6.21 10.43
CA SER A 93 -6.72 -5.94 11.66
C SER A 93 -5.23 -5.80 11.39
N LEU A 94 -4.54 -5.09 12.28
CA LEU A 94 -3.10 -5.01 12.31
C LEU A 94 -2.60 -5.95 13.40
N ASP A 95 -1.62 -6.77 13.05
CA ASP A 95 -0.97 -7.64 14.03
C ASP A 95 0.34 -6.99 14.45
N VAL A 96 0.36 -6.49 15.68
CA VAL A 96 1.50 -5.75 16.21
C VAL A 96 2.21 -6.57 17.29
N ALA A 97 3.48 -6.86 17.08
CA ALA A 97 4.28 -7.63 18.05
C ALA A 97 4.25 -6.96 19.43
N GLY A 98 3.95 -7.76 20.45
CA GLY A 98 3.86 -7.28 21.84
C GLY A 98 2.53 -6.64 22.22
N VAL A 99 1.66 -6.36 21.26
CA VAL A 99 0.35 -5.75 21.50
C VAL A 99 -0.78 -6.72 21.10
N GLY A 100 -0.58 -7.49 20.02
CA GLY A 100 -1.58 -8.37 19.47
C GLY A 100 -2.31 -7.76 18.27
N LYS A 101 -3.49 -8.26 17.96
CA LYS A 101 -4.28 -7.77 16.85
C LYS A 101 -5.10 -6.55 17.23
N VAL A 102 -4.96 -5.51 16.40
CA VAL A 102 -5.74 -4.28 16.56
C VAL A 102 -6.73 -4.20 15.41
N ALA A 103 -8.01 -4.28 15.71
CA ALA A 103 -9.05 -4.22 14.70
C ALA A 103 -9.10 -2.83 14.04
N LEU A 104 -9.18 -2.79 12.71
CA LEU A 104 -9.33 -1.53 11.98
C LEU A 104 -10.77 -1.02 12.01
N TRP A 105 -11.72 -1.93 12.21
CA TRP A 105 -13.12 -1.55 12.36
C TRP A 105 -13.92 -2.68 13.00
#